data_5b82b2451d7c9a1d24317376db7b2e2a
#
_entry.id   5b82b2451d7c9a1d24317376db7b2e2a
#
_cell.length_a   1.000
_cell.length_b   1.000
_cell.length_c   1.000
_cell.angle_alpha   90.00
_cell.angle_beta   90.00
_cell.angle_gamma   90.00
#
_symmetry.space_group_name_H-M   'P 1'
#
loop_
_entity.id
_entity.type
_entity.pdbx_description
1 polymer ?
#
loop_
_entity_poly.entity_id
_entity_poly.type
_entity_poly.pdbx_seq_one_letter_code
_entity_poly.pdbx_strand_id
1 'polypeptide(L)'
;MKKKVIKVLVVIAIVLAAFIIQSTLSKVNSDIVATPNLMLIVVCIFGFMRGSNYGSVIGLCCGLLVDFSYGDIIGLYAFLYMICGFFSGTLKRLFYSENVLMPLVLVFTNDFIYNLAVYIFRFLLRNKQDFPYYFWNRIFPEMIITTFIMFLTFKLFYILNEKLFMTEEERSLTFDK
;
A
#
# COMPACT_ATOMS: atom_id res chain seq x y z
N MET A 1 7.49 -9.20 26.06
CA MET A 1 6.31 -8.37 25.82
C MET A 1 6.66 -6.98 25.27
N LYS A 2 7.61 -6.23 25.85
CA LYS A 2 7.99 -4.87 25.39
C LYS A 2 8.35 -4.78 23.89
N LYS A 3 9.16 -5.71 23.35
CA LYS A 3 9.56 -5.72 21.93
C LYS A 3 8.36 -5.87 20.96
N LYS A 4 7.33 -6.66 21.31
CA LYS A 4 6.13 -6.81 20.47
C LYS A 4 5.29 -5.52 20.44
N VAL A 5 5.14 -4.87 21.58
CA VAL A 5 4.41 -3.58 21.68
C VAL A 5 5.09 -2.49 20.85
N ILE A 6 6.41 -2.38 20.93
CA ILE A 6 7.18 -1.40 20.13
C ILE A 6 6.98 -1.62 18.62
N LYS A 7 6.99 -2.89 18.16
CA LYS A 7 6.75 -3.22 16.75
C LYS A 7 5.38 -2.74 16.27
N VAL A 8 4.34 -2.98 17.06
CA VAL A 8 2.98 -2.55 16.74
C VAL A 8 2.87 -1.01 16.74
N LEU A 9 3.46 -0.34 17.73
CA LEU A 9 3.46 1.12 17.80
C LEU A 9 4.14 1.77 16.59
N VAL A 10 5.27 1.21 16.13
CA VAL A 10 5.97 1.72 14.95
C VAL A 10 5.12 1.54 13.69
N VAL A 11 4.45 0.37 13.50
CA VAL A 11 3.56 0.17 12.36
C VAL A 11 2.41 1.17 12.38
N ILE A 12 1.78 1.37 13.55
CA ILE A 12 0.71 2.37 13.70
C ILE A 12 1.21 3.78 13.36
N ALA A 13 2.40 4.15 13.84
CA ALA A 13 2.99 5.46 13.55
C ALA A 13 3.25 5.64 12.03
N ILE A 14 3.73 4.61 11.34
CA ILE A 14 3.95 4.64 9.88
C ILE A 14 2.62 4.79 9.13
N VAL A 15 1.59 4.03 9.52
CA VAL A 15 0.26 4.10 8.90
C VAL A 15 -0.34 5.49 9.09
N LEU A 16 -0.28 6.05 10.31
CA LEU A 16 -0.79 7.39 10.61
C LEU A 16 -0.02 8.47 9.85
N ALA A 17 1.32 8.38 9.79
CA ALA A 17 2.13 9.32 9.02
C ALA A 17 1.78 9.29 7.53
N ALA A 18 1.69 8.10 6.93
CA ALA A 18 1.29 7.93 5.53
C ALA A 18 -0.12 8.50 5.28
N PHE A 19 -1.06 8.25 6.19
CA PHE A 19 -2.41 8.79 6.11
C PHE A 19 -2.45 10.32 6.15
N ILE A 20 -1.73 10.95 7.10
CA ILE A 20 -1.67 12.41 7.24
C ILE A 20 -1.06 13.04 6.00
N ILE A 21 0.07 12.48 5.51
CA ILE A 21 0.74 12.98 4.30
C ILE A 21 -0.19 12.86 3.09
N GLN A 22 -0.81 11.71 2.87
CA GLN A 22 -1.74 11.48 1.77
C GLN A 22 -2.95 12.41 1.85
N SER A 23 -3.52 12.59 3.04
CA SER A 23 -4.64 13.51 3.27
C SER A 23 -4.29 14.95 2.95
N THR A 24 -3.11 15.38 3.35
CA THR A 24 -2.62 16.75 3.10
C THR A 24 -2.38 16.97 1.61
N LEU A 25 -1.72 16.02 0.94
CA LEU A 25 -1.49 16.08 -0.51
C LEU A 25 -2.81 16.12 -1.29
N SER A 26 -3.80 15.33 -0.90
CA SER A 26 -5.12 15.32 -1.56
C SER A 26 -5.86 16.65 -1.42
N LYS A 27 -5.68 17.37 -0.32
CA LYS A 27 -6.32 18.69 -0.10
C LYS A 27 -5.60 19.82 -0.82
N VAL A 28 -4.27 19.81 -0.81
CA VAL A 28 -3.46 20.86 -1.45
C VAL A 28 -3.55 20.77 -2.97
N ASN A 29 -3.67 19.55 -3.51
CA ASN A 29 -3.66 19.28 -4.93
C ASN A 29 -5.06 19.07 -5.51
N SER A 30 -6.08 19.79 -5.03
CA SER A 30 -7.43 19.73 -5.60
C SER A 30 -7.47 19.99 -7.12
N ASP A 31 -6.50 20.75 -7.64
CA ASP A 31 -6.35 21.10 -9.05
C ASP A 31 -5.33 20.21 -9.80
N ILE A 32 -4.53 19.41 -9.08
CA ILE A 32 -3.55 18.50 -9.68
C ILE A 32 -4.18 17.10 -9.84
N VAL A 33 -4.00 16.56 -11.01
CA VAL A 33 -4.71 15.43 -11.59
C VAL A 33 -4.55 14.12 -10.81
N ALA A 34 -3.50 13.93 -10.01
CA ALA A 34 -3.27 12.67 -9.31
C ALA A 34 -2.54 12.84 -7.96
N THR A 35 -3.03 12.16 -6.95
CA THR A 35 -2.39 12.06 -5.63
C THR A 35 -1.84 10.66 -5.42
N PRO A 36 -0.60 10.51 -4.91
CA PRO A 36 -0.02 9.19 -4.68
C PRO A 36 -0.78 8.41 -3.61
N ASN A 37 -0.94 7.11 -3.82
CA ASN A 37 -1.59 6.22 -2.86
C ASN A 37 -0.58 5.66 -1.85
N LEU A 38 -0.19 6.50 -0.86
CA LEU A 38 0.80 6.13 0.15
C LEU A 38 0.32 4.98 1.04
N MET A 39 -0.97 4.91 1.32
CA MET A 39 -1.55 3.82 2.11
C MET A 39 -1.39 2.48 1.40
N LEU A 40 -1.57 2.43 0.08
CA LEU A 40 -1.35 1.23 -0.71
C LEU A 40 0.11 0.78 -0.66
N ILE A 41 1.06 1.72 -0.77
CA ILE A 41 2.48 1.43 -0.64
C ILE A 41 2.77 0.73 0.69
N VAL A 42 2.29 1.29 1.80
CA VAL A 42 2.46 0.70 3.14
C VAL A 42 1.90 -0.71 3.21
N VAL A 43 0.66 -0.91 2.74
CA VAL A 43 -0.03 -2.21 2.74
C VAL A 43 0.73 -3.24 1.91
N CYS A 44 1.15 -2.88 0.70
CA CYS A 44 1.87 -3.78 -0.20
C CYS A 44 3.25 -4.17 0.35
N ILE A 45 4.01 -3.20 0.89
CA ILE A 45 5.34 -3.46 1.46
C ILE A 45 5.24 -4.37 2.68
N PHE A 46 4.36 -4.06 3.63
CA PHE A 46 4.20 -4.91 4.81
C PHE A 46 3.64 -6.28 4.46
N GLY A 47 2.72 -6.38 3.50
CA GLY A 47 2.25 -7.65 2.95
C GLY A 47 3.40 -8.46 2.37
N PHE A 48 4.19 -7.87 1.48
CA PHE A 48 5.34 -8.52 0.85
C PHE A 48 6.41 -8.95 1.85
N MET A 49 6.75 -8.08 2.83
CA MET A 49 7.80 -8.39 3.81
C MET A 49 7.35 -9.37 4.90
N ARG A 50 6.08 -9.35 5.31
CA ARG A 50 5.57 -10.08 6.49
C ARG A 50 4.62 -11.22 6.18
N GLY A 51 4.10 -11.27 4.96
CA GLY A 51 3.18 -12.29 4.49
C GLY A 51 1.72 -11.86 4.51
N SER A 52 0.85 -12.71 3.94
CA SER A 52 -0.54 -12.40 3.62
C SER A 52 -1.39 -12.00 4.84
N ASN A 53 -1.22 -12.67 5.97
CA ASN A 53 -1.99 -12.36 7.18
C ASN A 53 -1.70 -10.95 7.70
N TYR A 54 -0.42 -10.56 7.76
CA TYR A 54 -0.03 -9.21 8.16
C TYR A 54 -0.51 -8.16 7.15
N GLY A 55 -0.31 -8.43 5.86
CA GLY A 55 -0.78 -7.56 4.79
C GLY A 55 -2.27 -7.31 4.85
N SER A 56 -3.08 -8.35 5.06
CA SER A 56 -4.54 -8.26 5.18
C SER A 56 -4.98 -7.41 6.37
N VAL A 57 -4.39 -7.63 7.55
CA VAL A 57 -4.74 -6.88 8.77
C VAL A 57 -4.36 -5.42 8.62
N ILE A 58 -3.15 -5.12 8.15
CA ILE A 58 -2.72 -3.73 7.92
C ILE A 58 -3.59 -3.09 6.83
N GLY A 59 -3.89 -3.81 5.75
CA GLY A 59 -4.78 -3.35 4.69
C GLY A 59 -6.17 -2.99 5.20
N LEU A 60 -6.76 -3.85 6.03
CA LEU A 60 -8.05 -3.57 6.66
C LEU A 60 -8.00 -2.31 7.54
N CYS A 61 -6.98 -2.16 8.38
CA CYS A 61 -6.82 -0.96 9.22
C CYS A 61 -6.63 0.31 8.38
N CYS A 62 -5.76 0.26 7.36
CA CYS A 62 -5.53 1.36 6.44
C CYS A 62 -6.80 1.75 5.68
N GLY A 63 -7.52 0.77 5.17
CA GLY A 63 -8.76 1.00 4.43
C GLY A 63 -9.87 1.56 5.31
N LEU A 64 -10.02 1.10 6.55
CA LEU A 64 -10.96 1.68 7.51
C LEU A 64 -10.66 3.17 7.79
N LEU A 65 -9.39 3.55 7.93
CA LEU A 65 -9.01 4.96 8.08
C LEU A 65 -9.44 5.80 6.87
N VAL A 66 -9.28 5.25 5.67
CA VAL A 66 -9.72 5.91 4.43
C VAL A 66 -11.25 5.96 4.35
N ASP A 67 -11.94 4.86 4.67
CA ASP A 67 -13.42 4.80 4.68
C ASP A 67 -14.03 5.85 5.62
N PHE A 68 -13.50 5.98 6.82
CA PHE A 68 -13.99 6.98 7.79
C PHE A 68 -13.69 8.42 7.39
N SER A 69 -12.66 8.65 6.57
CA SER A 69 -12.23 10.01 6.20
C SER A 69 -12.83 10.50 4.88
N TYR A 70 -13.00 9.60 3.92
CA TYR A 70 -13.37 9.95 2.53
C TYR A 70 -14.37 8.99 1.90
N GLY A 71 -14.76 7.91 2.61
CA GLY A 71 -15.61 6.86 2.05
C GLY A 71 -17.07 7.29 1.92
N ASP A 72 -17.62 7.18 0.72
CA ASP A 72 -19.08 7.26 0.49
C ASP A 72 -19.78 5.97 0.95
N ILE A 73 -19.05 4.84 0.93
CA ILE A 73 -19.52 3.52 1.32
C ILE A 73 -18.51 2.96 2.32
N ILE A 74 -18.92 2.83 3.57
CA ILE A 74 -18.08 2.28 4.65
C ILE A 74 -17.80 0.81 4.37
N GLY A 75 -16.52 0.43 4.41
CA GLY A 75 -16.05 -0.94 4.21
C GLY A 75 -15.51 -1.21 2.80
N LEU A 76 -15.78 -0.36 1.81
CA LEU A 76 -15.30 -0.56 0.45
C LEU A 76 -13.76 -0.48 0.37
N TYR A 77 -13.19 0.60 0.86
CA TYR A 77 -11.74 0.78 0.87
C TYR A 77 -11.05 -0.21 1.80
N ALA A 78 -11.67 -0.51 2.96
CA ALA A 78 -11.16 -1.54 3.87
C ALA A 78 -11.04 -2.90 3.18
N PHE A 79 -12.05 -3.30 2.42
CA PHE A 79 -12.06 -4.54 1.65
C PHE A 79 -11.01 -4.55 0.54
N LEU A 80 -10.90 -3.48 -0.24
CA LEU A 80 -9.93 -3.37 -1.33
C LEU A 80 -8.48 -3.41 -0.81
N TYR A 81 -8.15 -2.64 0.22
CA TYR A 81 -6.81 -2.65 0.81
C TYR A 81 -6.48 -3.99 1.47
N MET A 82 -7.46 -4.65 2.09
CA MET A 82 -7.29 -5.99 2.66
C MET A 82 -6.91 -7.00 1.57
N ILE A 83 -7.59 -6.97 0.43
CA ILE A 83 -7.29 -7.84 -0.73
C ILE A 83 -5.89 -7.54 -1.28
N CYS A 84 -5.55 -6.27 -1.51
CA CYS A 84 -4.22 -5.89 -1.99
C CYS A 84 -3.11 -6.36 -1.03
N GLY A 85 -3.32 -6.23 0.28
CA GLY A 85 -2.40 -6.73 1.30
C GLY A 85 -2.25 -8.24 1.30
N PHE A 86 -3.34 -8.97 1.13
CA PHE A 86 -3.33 -10.43 1.02
C PHE A 86 -2.55 -10.91 -0.21
N PHE A 87 -2.85 -10.37 -1.39
CA PHE A 87 -2.13 -10.71 -2.62
C PHE A 87 -0.64 -10.37 -2.54
N SER A 88 -0.30 -9.21 -2.01
CA SER A 88 1.10 -8.82 -1.80
C SER A 88 1.85 -9.82 -0.92
N GLY A 89 1.23 -10.31 0.12
CA GLY A 89 1.82 -11.28 1.03
C GLY A 89 1.90 -12.70 0.45
N THR A 90 0.97 -13.07 -0.43
CA THR A 90 0.98 -14.38 -1.11
C THR A 90 2.12 -14.44 -2.12
N LEU A 91 2.39 -13.36 -2.83
CA LEU A 91 3.50 -13.26 -3.78
C LEU A 91 4.87 -13.37 -3.14
N LYS A 92 5.03 -13.02 -1.85
CA LYS A 92 6.26 -13.28 -1.10
C LYS A 92 6.69 -14.75 -1.18
N ARG A 93 5.76 -15.69 -1.14
CA ARG A 93 6.05 -17.14 -1.17
C ARG A 93 6.55 -17.61 -2.53
N LEU A 94 6.16 -16.90 -3.59
CA LEU A 94 6.51 -17.25 -4.97
C LEU A 94 7.85 -16.68 -5.40
N PHE A 95 8.24 -15.54 -4.82
CA PHE A 95 9.42 -14.78 -5.24
C PHE A 95 10.31 -14.46 -4.04
N TYR A 96 11.21 -15.37 -3.73
CA TYR A 96 12.29 -15.15 -2.77
C TYR A 96 13.42 -14.41 -3.46
N SER A 97 13.30 -13.07 -3.57
CA SER A 97 14.32 -12.25 -4.22
C SER A 97 14.50 -10.93 -3.49
N GLU A 98 15.74 -10.58 -3.21
CA GLU A 98 16.16 -9.29 -2.67
C GLU A 98 16.03 -8.14 -3.70
N ASN A 99 15.49 -8.43 -4.88
CA ASN A 99 15.37 -7.47 -5.97
C ASN A 99 14.24 -6.46 -5.70
N VAL A 100 14.57 -5.19 -5.81
CA VAL A 100 13.66 -4.04 -5.71
C VAL A 100 12.56 -4.09 -6.79
N LEU A 101 12.83 -4.74 -7.92
CA LEU A 101 11.89 -4.83 -9.05
C LEU A 101 10.58 -5.54 -8.68
N MET A 102 10.63 -6.60 -7.86
CA MET A 102 9.43 -7.35 -7.48
C MET A 102 8.41 -6.52 -6.68
N PRO A 103 8.81 -5.84 -5.59
CA PRO A 103 7.91 -4.93 -4.88
C PRO A 103 7.37 -3.79 -5.76
N LEU A 104 8.16 -3.29 -6.73
CA LEU A 104 7.70 -2.25 -7.67
C LEU A 104 6.58 -2.76 -8.58
N VAL A 105 6.79 -3.90 -9.23
CA VAL A 105 5.77 -4.53 -10.09
C VAL A 105 4.52 -4.85 -9.29
N LEU A 106 4.70 -5.29 -8.05
CA LEU A 106 3.61 -5.63 -7.16
C LEU A 106 2.78 -4.40 -6.78
N VAL A 107 3.42 -3.29 -6.40
CA VAL A 107 2.70 -2.03 -6.10
C VAL A 107 2.01 -1.51 -7.34
N PHE A 108 2.67 -1.49 -8.50
CA PHE A 108 2.08 -1.06 -9.76
C PHE A 108 0.82 -1.87 -10.12
N THR A 109 0.90 -3.19 -10.01
CA THR A 109 -0.22 -4.08 -10.33
C THR A 109 -1.38 -3.92 -9.33
N ASN A 110 -1.07 -3.84 -8.03
CA ASN A 110 -2.10 -3.64 -7.00
C ASN A 110 -2.77 -2.26 -7.13
N ASP A 111 -2.00 -1.22 -7.47
CA ASP A 111 -2.55 0.14 -7.67
C ASP A 111 -3.48 0.18 -8.87
N PHE A 112 -3.13 -0.52 -9.95
CA PHE A 112 -4.02 -0.69 -11.11
C PHE A 112 -5.33 -1.40 -10.74
N ILE A 113 -5.24 -2.54 -10.04
CA ILE A 113 -6.42 -3.32 -9.61
C ILE A 113 -7.29 -2.51 -8.66
N TYR A 114 -6.66 -1.81 -7.69
CA TYR A 114 -7.35 -0.95 -6.74
C TYR A 114 -8.13 0.17 -7.45
N ASN A 115 -7.46 0.92 -8.32
CA ASN A 115 -8.09 2.01 -9.06
C ASN A 115 -9.21 1.53 -10.00
N LEU A 116 -9.01 0.38 -10.65
CA LEU A 116 -10.03 -0.25 -11.48
C LEU A 116 -11.26 -0.64 -10.64
N ALA A 117 -11.04 -1.25 -9.48
CA ALA A 117 -12.13 -1.62 -8.57
C ALA A 117 -12.87 -0.36 -8.05
N VAL A 118 -12.15 0.67 -7.63
CA VAL A 118 -12.75 1.95 -7.21
C VAL A 118 -13.58 2.57 -8.34
N TYR A 119 -13.07 2.53 -9.59
CA TYR A 119 -13.82 3.00 -10.75
C TYR A 119 -15.12 2.21 -10.94
N ILE A 120 -15.07 0.88 -10.88
CA ILE A 120 -16.26 0.02 -11.03
C ILE A 120 -17.30 0.35 -9.95
N PHE A 121 -16.90 0.39 -8.69
CA PHE A 121 -17.84 0.61 -7.57
C PHE A 121 -18.37 2.05 -7.47
N ARG A 122 -17.59 3.06 -7.83
CA ARG A 122 -18.00 4.48 -7.70
C ARG A 122 -18.65 5.04 -8.94
N PHE A 123 -18.19 4.68 -10.13
CA PHE A 123 -18.56 5.32 -11.37
C PHE A 123 -19.43 4.45 -12.28
N LEU A 124 -19.03 3.20 -12.51
CA LEU A 124 -19.75 2.29 -13.41
C LEU A 124 -21.16 2.01 -12.88
N LEU A 125 -21.28 1.72 -11.57
CA LEU A 125 -22.59 1.47 -10.93
C LEU A 125 -23.48 2.71 -10.87
N ARG A 126 -22.92 3.92 -11.04
CA ARG A 126 -23.65 5.20 -11.10
C ARG A 126 -23.86 5.72 -12.53
N ASN A 127 -23.64 4.88 -13.53
CA ASN A 127 -23.84 5.16 -14.96
C ASN A 127 -23.04 6.34 -15.52
N LYS A 128 -21.83 6.59 -15.00
CA LYS A 128 -20.87 7.57 -15.53
C LYS A 128 -19.80 6.83 -16.33
N GLN A 129 -19.84 6.92 -17.66
CA GLN A 129 -19.14 5.99 -18.57
C GLN A 129 -17.87 6.55 -19.25
N ASP A 130 -17.24 7.60 -18.74
CA ASP A 130 -16.03 8.17 -19.36
C ASP A 130 -14.74 7.48 -18.88
N PHE A 131 -14.67 6.14 -19.05
CA PHE A 131 -13.50 5.36 -18.62
C PHE A 131 -12.18 5.83 -19.25
N PRO A 132 -12.09 6.09 -20.59
CA PRO A 132 -10.82 6.52 -21.18
C PRO A 132 -10.31 7.83 -20.60
N TYR A 133 -11.19 8.80 -20.38
CA TYR A 133 -10.85 10.08 -19.77
C TYR A 133 -10.36 9.91 -18.32
N TYR A 134 -11.08 9.11 -17.52
CA TYR A 134 -10.73 8.84 -16.13
C TYR A 134 -9.39 8.08 -16.02
N PHE A 135 -9.16 7.11 -16.91
CA PHE A 135 -7.92 6.35 -16.96
C PHE A 135 -6.71 7.24 -17.21
N TRP A 136 -6.74 8.06 -18.28
CA TRP A 136 -5.60 8.90 -18.65
C TRP A 136 -5.34 10.05 -17.69
N ASN A 137 -6.40 10.65 -17.14
CA ASN A 137 -6.27 11.84 -16.29
C ASN A 137 -6.11 11.50 -14.79
N ARG A 138 -6.51 10.31 -14.35
CA ARG A 138 -6.45 9.97 -12.94
C ARG A 138 -5.65 8.71 -12.64
N ILE A 139 -6.03 7.56 -13.20
CA ILE A 139 -5.40 6.27 -12.87
C ILE A 139 -3.93 6.26 -13.29
N PHE A 140 -3.65 6.57 -14.53
CA PHE A 140 -2.30 6.48 -15.10
C PHE A 140 -1.27 7.37 -14.37
N PRO A 141 -1.50 8.69 -14.15
CA PRO A 141 -0.56 9.51 -13.41
C PRO A 141 -0.43 9.10 -11.93
N GLU A 142 -1.51 8.66 -11.27
CA GLU A 142 -1.47 8.14 -9.90
C GLU A 142 -0.55 6.92 -9.80
N MET A 143 -0.67 5.95 -10.70
CA MET A 143 0.18 4.75 -10.75
C MET A 143 1.67 5.09 -10.90
N ILE A 144 2.00 6.04 -11.79
CA ILE A 144 3.40 6.45 -12.01
C ILE A 144 3.96 7.09 -10.75
N ILE A 145 3.25 8.04 -10.16
CA ILE A 145 3.69 8.76 -8.97
C ILE A 145 3.81 7.80 -7.78
N THR A 146 2.82 6.93 -7.57
CA THR A 146 2.83 5.93 -6.51
C THR A 146 4.01 4.97 -6.63
N THR A 147 4.28 4.46 -7.84
CA THR A 147 5.40 3.56 -8.10
C THR A 147 6.75 4.28 -7.92
N PHE A 148 6.87 5.53 -8.33
CA PHE A 148 8.07 6.33 -8.13
C PHE A 148 8.36 6.59 -6.65
N ILE A 149 7.35 6.95 -5.87
CA ILE A 149 7.48 7.14 -4.41
C ILE A 149 7.83 5.80 -3.74
N MET A 150 7.23 4.69 -4.19
CA MET A 150 7.59 3.37 -3.71
C MET A 150 9.08 3.08 -3.92
N PHE A 151 9.62 3.37 -5.10
CA PHE A 151 11.04 3.19 -5.40
C PHE A 151 11.94 3.96 -4.44
N LEU A 152 11.61 5.22 -4.16
CA LEU A 152 12.36 6.07 -3.21
C LEU A 152 12.26 5.58 -1.76
N THR A 153 11.09 5.10 -1.36
CA THR A 153 10.82 4.72 0.04
C THR A 153 11.15 3.27 0.35
N PHE A 154 11.34 2.42 -0.68
CA PHE A 154 11.61 0.98 -0.51
C PHE A 154 12.79 0.71 0.42
N LYS A 155 13.93 1.40 0.21
CA LYS A 155 15.12 1.24 1.04
C LYS A 155 14.87 1.58 2.51
N LEU A 156 14.06 2.60 2.77
CA LEU A 156 13.66 2.98 4.13
C LEU A 156 12.84 1.88 4.80
N PHE A 157 11.84 1.35 4.11
CA PHE A 157 11.01 0.25 4.62
C PHE A 157 11.80 -1.05 4.82
N TYR A 158 12.73 -1.35 3.90
CA TYR A 158 13.60 -2.50 4.03
C TYR A 158 14.46 -2.43 5.29
N ILE A 159 15.14 -1.30 5.54
CA ILE A 159 15.94 -1.07 6.74
C ILE A 159 15.09 -1.13 8.02
N LEU A 160 13.87 -0.57 7.99
CA LEU A 160 12.95 -0.64 9.12
C LEU A 160 12.50 -2.07 9.40
N ASN A 161 12.21 -2.85 8.35
CA ASN A 161 11.85 -4.25 8.50
C ASN A 161 12.99 -5.07 9.10
N GLU A 162 14.20 -4.91 8.59
CA GLU A 162 15.39 -5.59 9.07
C GLU A 162 15.67 -5.28 10.56
N LYS A 163 15.69 -4.00 10.94
CA LYS A 163 16.00 -3.58 12.32
C LYS A 163 14.94 -3.99 13.33
N LEU A 164 13.66 -3.92 12.96
CA LEU A 164 12.57 -4.11 13.91
C LEU A 164 12.03 -5.53 13.95
N PHE A 165 12.11 -6.24 12.83
CA PHE A 165 11.34 -7.47 12.68
C PHE A 165 12.18 -8.72 12.42
N MET A 166 13.37 -8.61 11.85
CA MET A 166 14.22 -9.79 11.69
C MET A 166 14.75 -10.27 13.04
N THR A 167 14.71 -11.58 13.21
CA THR A 167 15.35 -12.28 14.33
C THR A 167 16.86 -12.34 14.09
N GLU A 168 17.68 -12.52 15.13
CA GLU A 168 19.15 -12.60 14.97
C GLU A 168 19.57 -13.76 14.06
N GLU A 169 18.84 -14.88 14.08
CA GLU A 169 19.05 -16.01 13.18
C GLU A 169 18.76 -15.68 11.72
N GLU A 170 17.68 -14.93 11.44
CA GLU A 170 17.35 -14.48 10.07
C GLU A 170 18.37 -13.48 9.55
N ARG A 171 18.96 -12.64 10.43
CA ARG A 171 20.03 -11.71 10.07
C ARG A 171 21.31 -12.42 9.66
N SER A 172 21.74 -13.44 10.42
CA SER A 172 22.97 -14.19 10.10
C SER A 172 22.92 -14.85 8.74
N LEU A 173 21.77 -15.38 8.33
CA LEU A 173 21.55 -15.99 7.01
C LEU A 173 21.59 -14.98 5.84
N THR A 174 21.39 -13.70 6.12
CA THR A 174 21.42 -12.63 5.09
C THR A 174 22.85 -12.11 4.87
N PHE A 175 23.74 -12.21 5.87
CA PHE A 175 25.13 -11.79 5.75
C PHE A 175 26.07 -12.85 5.15
N ASP A 176 25.64 -14.11 5.07
CA ASP A 176 26.42 -15.22 4.52
C ASP A 176 26.17 -15.47 3.02
N LYS A 177 25.50 -14.52 2.33
CA LYS A 177 25.30 -14.54 0.87
C LYS A 177 25.88 -13.29 0.21
#